data_4ba7a2bbe2bf917fb93adc49681b4494
#
_entry.id   4ba7a2bbe2bf917fb93adc49681b4494
#
_cell.length_a   1.000
_cell.length_b   1.000
_cell.length_c   1.000
_cell.angle_alpha   90.00
_cell.angle_beta   90.00
_cell.angle_gamma   90.00
#
_symmetry.space_group_name_H-M   'P 1'
#
loop_
_entity.id
_entity.type
_entity.pdbx_description
1 polymer ?
#
loop_
_entity_poly.entity_id
_entity_poly.type
_entity_poly.pdbx_seq_one_letter_code
_entity_poly.pdbx_strand_id
1 'polypeptide(L)'
;MPADEVSRNIREFLNEPKKLFRRVRGADGVLRLSKNARAYHPGQGVYRSSYKNARRLAVTEVNNAYRKADSDRWQQLDFVIGVRVQLSNNHTYRDHKGRIRTLVDICDDLKGDYPKDFVFTSWHPHCRCIATPILKSREEMKEDRERILRGEEPTPSPNEIKEMPANFKQWGRNNGSRMPWSVGECRISYEIIQG
;
A
#
# COMPACT_ATOMS: atom_id res chain seq x y z
N MET A 1 -6.02 2.86 -17.76
CA MET A 1 -4.89 2.18 -18.48
C MET A 1 -4.47 0.95 -17.65
N PRO A 2 -4.41 -0.26 -18.21
CA PRO A 2 -4.00 -1.46 -17.49
C PRO A 2 -2.53 -1.35 -17.04
N ALA A 3 -2.19 -1.89 -15.87
CA ALA A 3 -0.84 -1.83 -15.31
C ALA A 3 0.22 -2.47 -16.23
N ASP A 4 -0.15 -3.45 -17.04
CA ASP A 4 0.76 -4.09 -17.99
C ASP A 4 1.10 -3.18 -19.20
N GLU A 5 0.21 -2.27 -19.58
CA GLU A 5 0.47 -1.27 -20.62
C GLU A 5 1.40 -0.17 -20.06
N VAL A 6 1.10 0.35 -18.87
CA VAL A 6 1.97 1.30 -18.14
C VAL A 6 3.36 0.69 -17.96
N SER A 7 3.46 -0.59 -17.60
CA SER A 7 4.76 -1.25 -17.40
C SER A 7 5.59 -1.39 -18.67
N ARG A 8 4.96 -1.54 -19.83
CA ARG A 8 5.67 -1.56 -21.13
C ARG A 8 6.28 -0.20 -21.42
N ASN A 9 5.54 0.87 -21.21
CA ASN A 9 6.03 2.23 -21.43
C ASN A 9 7.16 2.61 -20.46
N ILE A 10 6.98 2.32 -19.16
CA ILE A 10 8.01 2.61 -18.13
C ILE A 10 9.29 1.82 -18.37
N ARG A 11 9.22 0.62 -18.94
CA ARG A 11 10.40 -0.23 -19.14
C ARG A 11 11.48 0.44 -19.96
N GLU A 12 11.12 1.30 -20.91
CA GLU A 12 12.05 2.00 -21.77
C GLU A 12 12.91 3.02 -21.01
N PHE A 13 12.43 3.51 -19.87
CA PHE A 13 13.13 4.46 -19.00
C PHE A 13 13.98 3.79 -17.91
N LEU A 14 14.03 2.47 -17.85
CA LEU A 14 14.91 1.77 -16.93
C LEU A 14 16.36 1.81 -17.42
N ASN A 15 17.33 1.80 -16.49
CA ASN A 15 18.77 1.81 -16.80
C ASN A 15 19.20 0.71 -17.79
N GLU A 16 18.52 -0.43 -17.78
CA GLU A 16 18.77 -1.55 -18.69
C GLU A 16 17.47 -2.14 -19.22
N PRO A 17 16.73 -1.43 -20.10
CA PRO A 17 15.39 -1.80 -20.54
C PRO A 17 15.34 -3.13 -21.32
N LYS A 18 16.43 -3.47 -22.00
CA LYS A 18 16.53 -4.70 -22.83
C LYS A 18 17.09 -5.89 -22.07
N LYS A 19 17.42 -5.76 -20.79
CA LYS A 19 17.97 -6.83 -19.98
C LYS A 19 16.89 -7.87 -19.64
N LEU A 20 16.71 -8.78 -20.58
CA LEU A 20 15.86 -9.94 -20.45
C LEU A 20 16.71 -11.09 -19.93
N PHE A 21 16.48 -11.49 -18.68
CA PHE A 21 17.10 -12.72 -18.16
C PHE A 21 16.30 -13.91 -18.62
N ARG A 22 16.80 -14.52 -19.67
CA ARG A 22 16.21 -15.74 -20.21
C ARG A 22 16.66 -16.94 -19.40
N ARG A 23 15.72 -17.82 -19.13
CA ARG A 23 16.05 -19.20 -18.84
C ARG A 23 16.42 -19.88 -20.16
N VAL A 24 17.51 -20.64 -20.15
CA VAL A 24 17.94 -21.46 -21.28
C VAL A 24 17.67 -22.91 -20.94
N ARG A 25 17.24 -23.68 -21.92
CA ARG A 25 17.02 -25.11 -21.77
C ARG A 25 18.39 -25.83 -21.86
N GLY A 26 18.75 -26.58 -20.84
CA GLY A 26 19.94 -27.45 -20.84
C GLY A 26 19.77 -28.64 -21.75
N ALA A 27 20.85 -29.40 -21.97
CA ALA A 27 20.81 -30.64 -22.73
C ALA A 27 19.87 -31.70 -22.12
N ASP A 28 19.65 -31.64 -20.82
CA ASP A 28 18.69 -32.44 -20.04
C ASP A 28 17.23 -31.92 -20.11
N GLY A 29 16.95 -30.93 -20.97
CA GLY A 29 15.63 -30.34 -21.12
C GLY A 29 15.19 -29.39 -20.00
N VAL A 30 15.96 -29.23 -18.93
CA VAL A 30 15.60 -28.40 -17.77
C VAL A 30 15.90 -26.94 -18.04
N LEU A 31 14.93 -26.05 -17.71
CA LEU A 31 15.07 -24.59 -17.82
C LEU A 31 15.90 -24.04 -16.66
N ARG A 32 17.10 -23.56 -16.96
CA ARG A 32 18.02 -22.91 -16.00
C ARG A 32 18.24 -21.45 -16.35
N LEU A 33 18.67 -20.67 -15.35
CA LEU A 33 19.13 -19.29 -15.62
C LEU A 33 20.36 -19.32 -16.54
N SER A 34 20.40 -18.45 -17.53
CA SER A 34 21.60 -18.22 -18.35
C SER A 34 22.80 -17.81 -17.47
N LYS A 35 24.02 -17.97 -18.00
CA LYS A 35 25.27 -17.57 -17.30
C LYS A 35 25.20 -16.10 -16.84
N ASN A 36 24.79 -15.20 -17.71
CA ASN A 36 24.66 -13.77 -17.40
C ASN A 36 23.58 -13.50 -16.36
N ALA A 37 22.45 -14.20 -16.41
CA ALA A 37 21.40 -14.06 -15.41
C ALA A 37 21.84 -14.55 -14.03
N ARG A 38 22.70 -15.56 -13.95
CA ARG A 38 23.27 -16.02 -12.68
C ARG A 38 24.27 -15.02 -12.09
N ALA A 39 25.08 -14.41 -12.93
CA ALA A 39 26.11 -13.44 -12.52
C ALA A 39 25.53 -12.09 -12.08
N TYR A 40 24.32 -11.76 -12.52
CA TYR A 40 23.72 -10.46 -12.20
C TYR A 40 23.05 -10.43 -10.82
N HIS A 41 23.54 -9.57 -9.94
CA HIS A 41 23.04 -9.36 -8.59
C HIS A 41 22.63 -7.88 -8.40
N PRO A 42 21.38 -7.52 -8.73
CA PRO A 42 20.93 -6.11 -8.72
C PRO A 42 20.73 -5.52 -7.32
N GLY A 43 20.96 -6.30 -6.26
CA GLY A 43 20.69 -5.90 -4.89
C GLY A 43 19.37 -6.43 -4.34
N GLN A 44 19.17 -6.21 -3.03
CA GLN A 44 17.99 -6.66 -2.32
C GLN A 44 16.74 -5.92 -2.82
N GLY A 45 15.63 -6.63 -2.95
CA GLY A 45 14.34 -6.04 -3.35
C GLY A 45 14.21 -5.69 -4.84
N VAL A 46 15.26 -5.89 -5.65
CA VAL A 46 15.23 -5.61 -7.08
C VAL A 46 15.15 -6.90 -7.88
N TYR A 47 14.21 -6.99 -8.81
CA TYR A 47 14.13 -8.13 -9.71
C TYR A 47 15.27 -8.10 -10.74
N ARG A 48 15.75 -9.28 -11.13
CA ARG A 48 16.74 -9.38 -12.21
C ARG A 48 16.18 -9.02 -13.59
N SER A 49 14.89 -9.06 -13.77
CA SER A 49 14.20 -8.74 -15.03
C SER A 49 13.70 -7.29 -15.04
N SER A 50 14.09 -6.53 -16.07
CA SER A 50 13.58 -5.17 -16.31
C SER A 50 12.06 -5.15 -16.42
N TYR A 51 11.45 -6.12 -17.09
CA TYR A 51 9.99 -6.26 -17.18
C TYR A 51 9.35 -6.41 -15.79
N LYS A 52 9.89 -7.26 -14.92
CA LYS A 52 9.35 -7.44 -13.56
C LYS A 52 9.51 -6.17 -12.71
N ASN A 53 10.61 -5.44 -12.85
CA ASN A 53 10.81 -4.18 -12.16
C ASN A 53 9.83 -3.12 -12.63
N ALA A 54 9.67 -2.93 -13.94
CA ALA A 54 8.69 -2.00 -14.52
C ALA A 54 7.25 -2.36 -14.10
N ARG A 55 6.89 -3.65 -14.15
CA ARG A 55 5.57 -4.12 -13.71
C ARG A 55 5.33 -3.89 -12.22
N ARG A 56 6.34 -4.10 -11.38
CA ARG A 56 6.25 -3.81 -9.96
C ARG A 56 5.97 -2.33 -9.72
N LEU A 57 6.72 -1.45 -10.37
CA LEU A 57 6.52 0.00 -10.27
C LEU A 57 5.13 0.38 -10.76
N ALA A 58 4.74 -0.02 -11.96
CA ALA A 58 3.44 0.30 -12.53
C ALA A 58 2.27 -0.14 -11.63
N VAL A 59 2.28 -1.37 -11.11
CA VAL A 59 1.22 -1.87 -10.22
C VAL A 59 1.19 -1.08 -8.91
N THR A 60 2.35 -0.74 -8.35
CA THR A 60 2.43 0.04 -7.12
C THR A 60 1.85 1.43 -7.32
N GLU A 61 2.26 2.14 -8.37
CA GLU A 61 1.83 3.52 -8.62
C GLU A 61 0.35 3.60 -9.03
N VAL A 62 -0.16 2.65 -9.82
CA VAL A 62 -1.59 2.58 -10.12
C VAL A 62 -2.42 2.38 -8.86
N ASN A 63 -2.00 1.47 -7.95
CA ASN A 63 -2.69 1.27 -6.69
C ASN A 63 -2.61 2.51 -5.79
N ASN A 64 -1.46 3.18 -5.74
CA ASN A 64 -1.28 4.40 -4.96
C ASN A 64 -2.20 5.52 -5.48
N ALA A 65 -2.33 5.67 -6.81
CA ALA A 65 -3.23 6.66 -7.40
C ALA A 65 -4.70 6.41 -7.04
N TYR A 66 -5.17 5.16 -7.08
CA TYR A 66 -6.53 4.82 -6.64
C TYR A 66 -6.74 5.12 -5.14
N ARG A 67 -5.81 4.70 -4.29
CA ARG A 67 -5.90 4.93 -2.84
C ARG A 67 -5.88 6.41 -2.49
N LYS A 68 -5.08 7.20 -3.21
CA LYS A 68 -5.06 8.66 -3.05
C LYS A 68 -6.41 9.27 -3.44
N ALA A 69 -6.98 8.87 -4.58
CA ALA A 69 -8.30 9.35 -5.01
C ALA A 69 -9.42 8.99 -4.01
N ASP A 70 -9.38 7.76 -3.47
CA ASP A 70 -10.31 7.33 -2.42
C ASP A 70 -10.15 8.18 -1.16
N SER A 71 -8.91 8.41 -0.71
CA SER A 71 -8.62 9.26 0.46
C SER A 71 -9.13 10.68 0.25
N ASP A 72 -8.84 11.31 -0.90
CA ASP A 72 -9.29 12.66 -1.22
C ASP A 72 -10.83 12.75 -1.23
N ARG A 73 -11.51 11.69 -1.67
CA ARG A 73 -12.96 11.60 -1.61
C ARG A 73 -13.48 11.48 -0.19
N TRP A 74 -12.88 10.60 0.63
CA TRP A 74 -13.32 10.39 2.02
C TRP A 74 -13.14 11.64 2.88
N GLN A 75 -12.10 12.43 2.66
CA GLN A 75 -11.89 13.68 3.38
C GLN A 75 -13.02 14.69 3.19
N GLN A 76 -13.74 14.63 2.06
CA GLN A 76 -14.88 15.51 1.76
C GLN A 76 -16.21 15.04 2.38
N LEU A 77 -16.25 13.84 2.98
CA LEU A 77 -17.49 13.23 3.47
C LEU A 77 -17.60 13.36 5.00
N ASP A 78 -18.56 14.09 5.51
CA ASP A 78 -18.73 14.39 6.94
C ASP A 78 -19.08 13.16 7.79
N PHE A 79 -19.62 12.11 7.16
CA PHE A 79 -19.93 10.86 7.80
C PHE A 79 -18.77 9.87 7.86
N VAL A 80 -17.59 10.19 7.30
CA VAL A 80 -16.36 9.42 7.45
C VAL A 80 -15.59 9.94 8.65
N ILE A 81 -15.30 9.05 9.61
CA ILE A 81 -14.68 9.37 10.90
C ILE A 81 -13.28 8.78 11.07
N GLY A 82 -12.79 8.04 10.10
CA GLY A 82 -11.45 7.44 10.10
C GLY A 82 -11.23 6.56 8.89
N VAL A 83 -10.05 5.97 8.80
CA VAL A 83 -9.63 5.05 7.75
C VAL A 83 -9.12 3.75 8.37
N ARG A 84 -9.68 2.62 7.98
CA ARG A 84 -9.22 1.29 8.39
C ARG A 84 -8.29 0.71 7.34
N VAL A 85 -7.04 0.44 7.71
CA VAL A 85 -6.08 -0.29 6.88
C VAL A 85 -6.04 -1.75 7.34
N GLN A 86 -6.33 -2.67 6.42
CA GLN A 86 -6.41 -4.09 6.70
C GLN A 86 -5.68 -4.93 5.67
N LEU A 87 -5.28 -6.13 6.06
CA LEU A 87 -4.66 -7.09 5.15
C LEU A 87 -5.67 -7.56 4.09
N SER A 88 -5.18 -7.72 2.87
CA SER A 88 -5.94 -8.40 1.82
C SER A 88 -6.04 -9.89 2.09
N ASN A 89 -7.13 -10.53 1.67
CA ASN A 89 -7.26 -12.00 1.66
C ASN A 89 -6.18 -12.69 0.84
N ASN A 90 -5.50 -11.96 -0.06
CA ASN A 90 -4.38 -12.43 -0.88
C ASN A 90 -3.00 -12.11 -0.25
N HIS A 91 -2.93 -11.86 1.06
CA HIS A 91 -1.69 -11.64 1.79
C HIS A 91 -0.95 -12.97 2.01
N THR A 92 -0.58 -13.60 0.88
CA THR A 92 -0.01 -14.94 0.82
C THR A 92 1.13 -15.02 -0.19
N TYR A 93 1.99 -16.03 -0.04
CA TYR A 93 3.01 -16.38 -1.02
C TYR A 93 3.00 -17.88 -1.32
N ARG A 94 3.61 -18.27 -2.42
CA ARG A 94 3.85 -19.69 -2.73
C ARG A 94 5.27 -20.07 -2.33
N ASP A 95 5.39 -21.09 -1.50
CA ASP A 95 6.69 -21.64 -1.11
C ASP A 95 7.36 -22.42 -2.30
N HIS A 96 8.59 -22.89 -2.08
CA HIS A 96 9.34 -23.62 -3.09
C HIS A 96 8.70 -24.96 -3.54
N LYS A 97 7.74 -25.46 -2.75
CA LYS A 97 6.93 -26.65 -3.06
C LYS A 97 5.59 -26.29 -3.70
N GLY A 98 5.36 -25.02 -4.03
CA GLY A 98 4.12 -24.53 -4.63
C GLY A 98 2.94 -24.36 -3.65
N ARG A 99 3.13 -24.58 -2.34
CA ARG A 99 2.08 -24.47 -1.33
C ARG A 99 1.82 -22.99 -0.99
N ILE A 100 0.57 -22.62 -0.81
CA ILE A 100 0.18 -21.29 -0.36
C ILE A 100 0.48 -21.16 1.14
N ARG A 101 1.18 -20.11 1.50
CA ARG A 101 1.54 -19.74 2.87
C ARG A 101 1.12 -18.32 3.15
N THR A 102 0.74 -18.03 4.39
CA THR A 102 0.52 -16.64 4.85
C THR A 102 1.85 -15.89 4.78
N LEU A 103 1.83 -14.72 4.17
CA LEU A 103 2.92 -13.77 4.24
C LEU A 103 2.85 -13.05 5.59
N VAL A 104 3.98 -12.87 6.26
CA VAL A 104 4.11 -12.02 7.44
C VAL A 104 5.13 -10.96 7.12
N ASP A 105 4.71 -9.72 7.12
CA ASP A 105 5.57 -8.57 6.80
C ASP A 105 5.10 -7.31 7.55
N ILE A 106 5.67 -6.16 7.20
CA ILE A 106 5.32 -4.85 7.79
C ILE A 106 3.82 -4.53 7.74
N CYS A 107 3.06 -5.13 6.81
CA CYS A 107 1.62 -4.93 6.73
C CYS A 107 0.89 -5.50 7.95
N ASP A 108 1.40 -6.59 8.54
CA ASP A 108 0.84 -7.19 9.75
C ASP A 108 1.03 -6.26 10.95
N ASP A 109 2.17 -5.58 11.02
CA ASP A 109 2.49 -4.65 12.09
C ASP A 109 1.69 -3.34 11.98
N LEU A 110 1.43 -2.88 10.76
CA LEU A 110 0.87 -1.55 10.50
C LEU A 110 -0.62 -1.55 10.11
N LYS A 111 -1.32 -2.68 10.16
CA LYS A 111 -2.79 -2.70 10.04
C LYS A 111 -3.43 -2.03 11.25
N GLY A 112 -4.53 -1.32 11.02
CA GLY A 112 -5.23 -0.62 12.12
C GLY A 112 -6.17 0.46 11.64
N ASP A 113 -6.74 1.19 12.61
CA ASP A 113 -7.62 2.32 12.39
C ASP A 113 -6.83 3.61 12.51
N TYR A 114 -6.95 4.46 11.52
CA TYR A 114 -6.18 5.70 11.34
C TYR A 114 -7.10 6.92 11.30
N PRO A 115 -6.60 8.10 11.64
CA PRO A 115 -7.35 9.35 11.46
C PRO A 115 -7.84 9.53 10.02
N LYS A 116 -8.90 10.32 9.86
CA LYS A 116 -9.52 10.58 8.55
C LYS A 116 -8.56 11.24 7.55
N ASP A 117 -7.65 12.07 8.02
CA ASP A 117 -6.64 12.78 7.24
C ASP A 117 -5.41 11.91 6.89
N PHE A 118 -5.33 10.69 7.42
CA PHE A 118 -4.28 9.76 7.07
C PHE A 118 -4.43 9.23 5.64
N VAL A 119 -3.46 9.54 4.79
CA VAL A 119 -3.43 9.08 3.40
C VAL A 119 -2.66 7.78 3.30
N PHE A 120 -3.39 6.66 3.19
CA PHE A 120 -2.78 5.37 2.93
C PHE A 120 -2.51 5.19 1.44
N THR A 121 -1.24 5.07 1.04
CA THR A 121 -0.84 4.67 -0.32
C THR A 121 -0.35 3.23 -0.35
N SER A 122 0.74 2.91 0.34
CA SER A 122 1.27 1.55 0.47
C SER A 122 2.36 1.49 1.55
N TRP A 123 2.54 0.35 2.21
CA TRP A 123 3.65 0.14 3.14
C TRP A 123 4.96 -0.26 2.42
N HIS A 124 4.85 -0.88 1.27
CA HIS A 124 5.97 -1.39 0.46
C HIS A 124 5.52 -1.60 -1.00
N PRO A 125 6.43 -1.72 -1.96
CA PRO A 125 6.07 -2.07 -3.35
C PRO A 125 5.26 -3.38 -3.40
N HIS A 126 4.21 -3.41 -4.25
CA HIS A 126 3.22 -4.50 -4.32
C HIS A 126 2.37 -4.71 -3.05
N CYS A 127 2.29 -3.72 -2.18
CA CYS A 127 1.41 -3.78 -1.03
C CYS A 127 -0.04 -4.06 -1.47
N ARG A 128 -0.64 -5.10 -0.87
CA ARG A 128 -2.01 -5.54 -1.18
C ARG A 128 -3.02 -5.16 -0.09
N CYS A 129 -2.60 -4.42 0.93
CA CYS A 129 -3.49 -3.94 1.96
C CYS A 129 -4.62 -3.10 1.35
N ILE A 130 -5.76 -3.13 2.02
CA ILE A 130 -6.97 -2.42 1.61
C ILE A 130 -7.22 -1.33 2.65
N ALA A 131 -7.48 -0.12 2.19
CA ALA A 131 -8.03 0.95 3.01
C ALA A 131 -9.54 1.01 2.81
N THR A 132 -10.29 1.20 3.90
CA THR A 132 -11.74 1.38 3.88
C THR A 132 -12.13 2.53 4.82
N PRO A 133 -13.13 3.34 4.48
CA PRO A 133 -13.59 4.39 5.37
C PRO A 133 -14.30 3.79 6.59
N ILE A 134 -14.06 4.37 7.76
CA ILE A 134 -14.84 4.11 8.97
C ILE A 134 -15.94 5.17 9.00
N LEU A 135 -17.18 4.73 9.08
CA LEU A 135 -18.35 5.60 9.01
C LEU A 135 -18.91 5.87 10.39
N LYS A 136 -19.62 6.98 10.55
CA LYS A 136 -20.52 7.22 11.69
C LYS A 136 -21.47 6.05 11.88
N SER A 137 -21.94 5.84 13.09
CA SER A 137 -22.98 4.85 13.37
C SER A 137 -24.29 5.17 12.64
N ARG A 138 -25.18 4.21 12.54
CA ARG A 138 -26.50 4.43 11.93
C ARG A 138 -27.31 5.48 12.68
N GLU A 139 -27.19 5.50 13.99
CA GLU A 139 -27.85 6.43 14.89
C GLU A 139 -27.35 7.85 14.63
N GLU A 140 -26.03 8.06 14.63
CA GLU A 140 -25.42 9.35 14.32
C GLU A 140 -25.82 9.86 12.92
N MET A 141 -25.80 8.96 11.90
CA MET A 141 -26.23 9.32 10.55
C MET A 141 -27.71 9.67 10.46
N LYS A 142 -28.56 9.05 11.27
CA LYS A 142 -29.98 9.39 11.35
C LYS A 142 -30.18 10.76 11.98
N GLU A 143 -29.52 11.05 13.08
CA GLU A 143 -29.55 12.35 13.75
C GLU A 143 -29.03 13.48 12.82
N ASP A 144 -27.89 13.25 12.15
CA ASP A 144 -27.35 14.19 11.18
C ASP A 144 -28.34 14.47 10.04
N ARG A 145 -29.00 13.45 9.51
CA ARG A 145 -30.03 13.60 8.48
C ARG A 145 -31.19 14.49 8.98
N GLU A 146 -31.66 14.25 10.19
CA GLU A 146 -32.75 15.07 10.79
C GLU A 146 -32.32 16.53 10.99
N ARG A 147 -31.05 16.76 11.39
CA ARG A 147 -30.45 18.10 11.49
C ARG A 147 -30.40 18.80 10.15
N ILE A 148 -29.85 18.11 9.14
CA ILE A 148 -29.75 18.67 7.75
C ILE A 148 -31.13 19.03 7.21
N LEU A 149 -32.17 18.23 7.47
CA LEU A 149 -33.53 18.51 7.05
C LEU A 149 -34.12 19.77 7.74
N ARG A 150 -33.59 20.15 8.92
CA ARG A 150 -33.90 21.39 9.60
C ARG A 150 -33.00 22.57 9.17
N GLY A 151 -32.05 22.37 8.26
CA GLY A 151 -31.08 23.37 7.83
C GLY A 151 -29.91 23.56 8.80
N GLU A 152 -29.65 22.56 9.68
CA GLU A 152 -28.55 22.56 10.63
C GLU A 152 -27.35 21.77 10.09
N GLU A 153 -26.12 22.08 10.55
CA GLU A 153 -24.92 21.33 10.22
C GLU A 153 -24.86 19.95 10.91
N PRO A 154 -24.23 18.95 10.30
CA PRO A 154 -23.94 17.65 10.93
C PRO A 154 -23.10 17.81 12.21
N THR A 155 -23.29 16.93 13.17
CA THR A 155 -22.55 16.95 14.43
C THR A 155 -21.22 16.18 14.29
N PRO A 156 -20.09 16.68 14.81
CA PRO A 156 -18.87 15.90 14.92
C PRO A 156 -19.11 14.59 15.68
N SER A 157 -18.58 13.47 15.20
CA SER A 157 -18.76 12.19 15.86
C SER A 157 -17.89 12.06 17.11
N PRO A 158 -18.42 11.61 18.25
CA PRO A 158 -17.62 11.28 19.42
C PRO A 158 -16.69 10.07 19.18
N ASN A 159 -16.98 9.27 18.15
CA ASN A 159 -16.21 8.07 17.76
C ASN A 159 -15.15 8.37 16.69
N GLU A 160 -14.89 9.64 16.39
CA GLU A 160 -13.87 10.04 15.42
C GLU A 160 -12.47 9.54 15.83
N ILE A 161 -11.78 8.91 14.88
CA ILE A 161 -10.41 8.47 15.09
C ILE A 161 -9.47 9.67 14.98
N LYS A 162 -8.92 10.10 16.11
CA LYS A 162 -8.06 11.31 16.17
C LYS A 162 -6.57 10.97 16.26
N GLU A 163 -6.23 9.75 16.61
CA GLU A 163 -4.84 9.36 16.87
C GLU A 163 -4.40 8.20 15.98
N MET A 164 -3.10 8.20 15.66
CA MET A 164 -2.45 7.07 15.02
C MET A 164 -2.50 5.83 15.93
N PRO A 165 -2.67 4.60 15.38
CA PRO A 165 -2.70 3.40 16.17
C PRO A 165 -1.39 3.18 16.94
N ALA A 166 -1.49 2.55 18.12
CA ALA A 166 -0.34 2.33 19.01
C ALA A 166 0.78 1.50 18.35
N ASN A 167 0.43 0.50 17.54
CA ASN A 167 1.35 -0.32 16.76
C ASN A 167 2.14 0.54 15.74
N PHE A 168 1.50 1.49 15.07
CA PHE A 168 2.17 2.42 14.17
C PHE A 168 3.15 3.33 14.92
N LYS A 169 2.72 3.91 16.05
CA LYS A 169 3.59 4.73 16.91
C LYS A 169 4.80 3.93 17.40
N GLN A 170 4.59 2.68 17.83
CA GLN A 170 5.66 1.78 18.29
C GLN A 170 6.61 1.41 17.15
N TRP A 171 6.07 1.10 15.97
CA TRP A 171 6.88 0.79 14.80
C TRP A 171 7.76 1.98 14.41
N GLY A 172 7.20 3.21 14.41
CA GLY A 172 7.92 4.45 14.15
C GLY A 172 9.09 4.67 15.10
N ARG A 173 8.88 4.47 16.40
CA ARG A 173 9.96 4.55 17.41
C ARG A 173 11.08 3.55 17.16
N ASN A 174 10.74 2.34 16.76
CA ASN A 174 11.73 1.26 16.56
C ASN A 174 12.51 1.41 15.23
N ASN A 175 11.94 2.08 14.23
CA ASN A 175 12.51 2.15 12.88
C ASN A 175 12.97 3.55 12.45
N GLY A 176 12.63 4.59 13.19
CA GLY A 176 13.08 5.97 12.96
C GLY A 176 12.87 6.46 11.54
N SER A 177 13.96 6.90 10.87
CA SER A 177 13.92 7.44 9.50
C SER A 177 13.54 6.43 8.39
N ARG A 178 13.32 5.16 8.73
CA ARG A 178 12.87 4.11 7.78
C ARG A 178 11.34 4.05 7.64
N MET A 179 10.67 5.17 7.84
CA MET A 179 9.22 5.26 7.72
C MET A 179 8.73 4.76 6.34
N PRO A 180 7.58 4.06 6.28
CA PRO A 180 6.99 3.65 5.01
C PRO A 180 6.68 4.84 4.11
N TRP A 181 6.71 4.64 2.81
CA TRP A 181 6.51 5.66 1.75
C TRP A 181 5.21 6.46 1.89
N SER A 182 4.17 5.87 2.50
CA SER A 182 2.87 6.51 2.75
C SER A 182 2.89 7.64 3.78
N VAL A 183 3.97 7.82 4.52
CA VAL A 183 4.05 8.80 5.62
C VAL A 183 4.67 10.12 5.17
N GLY A 184 5.32 10.17 3.99
CA GLY A 184 6.03 11.35 3.50
C GLY A 184 5.15 12.56 3.14
N GLU A 185 3.82 12.38 2.98
CA GLU A 185 2.87 13.45 2.70
C GLU A 185 2.03 13.86 3.92
N CYS A 186 2.10 13.09 5.01
CA CYS A 186 1.40 13.44 6.25
C CYS A 186 2.21 14.45 7.04
N ARG A 187 1.78 15.71 7.08
CA ARG A 187 2.39 16.80 7.88
C ARG A 187 2.50 16.49 9.38
N ILE A 188 1.81 15.45 9.84
CA ILE A 188 1.76 14.99 11.23
C ILE A 188 3.00 14.15 11.63
N SER A 189 3.83 13.74 10.66
CA SER A 189 4.82 12.68 10.85
C SER A 189 6.03 13.05 11.71
N TYR A 190 6.38 14.32 11.83
CA TYR A 190 7.59 14.73 12.57
C TYR A 190 7.34 15.08 14.03
N GLU A 191 6.15 15.55 14.39
CA GLU A 191 5.87 15.99 15.77
C GLU A 191 5.45 14.82 16.68
N ILE A 192 4.88 13.74 16.14
CA ILE A 192 4.38 12.60 16.92
C ILE A 192 5.51 11.69 17.45
N ILE A 193 6.70 11.74 16.86
CA ILE A 193 7.82 10.86 17.23
C ILE A 193 8.66 11.42 18.40
N GLN A 194 8.50 12.71 18.73
CA GLN A 194 9.25 13.39 19.78
C GLN A 194 8.47 13.66 21.07
N GLY A 195 7.21 13.21 21.16
CA GLY A 195 6.36 13.35 22.36
C GLY A 195 6.25 12.07 23.18
#